data_7a4aa8242e46b2454a23803cd1626a63
#
_entry.id   7a4aa8242e46b2454a23803cd1626a63
#
_cell.length_a   1.000
_cell.length_b   1.000
_cell.length_c   1.000
_cell.angle_alpha   90.00
_cell.angle_beta   90.00
_cell.angle_gamma   90.00
#
_symmetry.space_group_name_H-M   'P 1'
#
loop_
_entity.id
_entity.type
_entity.pdbx_description
1 polymer ?
#
loop_
_entity_poly.entity_id
_entity_poly.type
_entity_poly.pdbx_seq_one_letter_code
_entity_poly.pdbx_strand_id
1 'polypeptide(L)'
;MKLFLALLAAASLAACTSVATKKIESGQTTVGDRLQVTLEGAWNHVSAPGMGPAQTWTMEGLPIDQLLIYSGIKDGEVIHSQAGGGERKSFSFRGNMQPDELVAMFEGMLTRDGSSFKLAKLEPSSFGGGKGVRFEYAVVRKVDNVPLSGVGFATVSNGELFALLYNAPRLGFFDRHQARVEQIARSAKVSAK
;
A
#
# COMPACT_ATOMS: atom_id res chain seq x y z
N MET A 1 2.94 16.65 50.44
CA MET A 1 1.99 16.97 49.37
C MET A 1 2.62 17.59 48.11
N LYS A 2 3.77 18.25 48.18
CA LYS A 2 4.45 18.87 47.00
C LYS A 2 5.28 17.90 46.16
N LEU A 3 5.73 16.77 46.71
CA LEU A 3 6.53 15.75 45.97
C LEU A 3 5.66 14.84 45.08
N PHE A 4 4.37 14.62 45.40
CA PHE A 4 3.50 13.77 44.59
C PHE A 4 3.01 14.43 43.29
N LEU A 5 2.94 15.78 43.25
CA LEU A 5 2.57 16.50 42.02
C LEU A 5 3.68 16.50 40.96
N ALA A 6 4.94 16.40 41.35
CA ALA A 6 6.06 16.39 40.43
C ALA A 6 6.21 15.06 39.67
N LEU A 7 5.77 13.93 40.26
CA LEU A 7 5.83 12.61 39.60
C LEU A 7 4.71 12.44 38.56
N LEU A 8 3.57 13.10 38.67
CA LEU A 8 2.49 13.01 37.68
C LEU A 8 2.77 13.79 36.38
N ALA A 9 3.60 14.84 36.44
CA ALA A 9 3.97 15.65 35.28
C ALA A 9 5.00 14.97 34.36
N ALA A 10 5.75 13.99 34.87
CA ALA A 10 6.78 13.29 34.08
C ALA A 10 6.23 12.13 33.23
N ALA A 11 5.00 11.67 33.48
CA ALA A 11 4.40 10.53 32.78
C ALA A 11 3.68 10.89 31.47
N SER A 12 3.54 12.18 31.12
CA SER A 12 2.77 12.62 29.97
C SER A 12 3.59 12.85 28.67
N LEU A 13 4.89 12.54 28.67
CA LEU A 13 5.78 12.79 27.52
C LEU A 13 6.06 11.57 26.63
N ALA A 14 5.41 10.43 26.83
CA ALA A 14 5.75 9.18 26.16
C ALA A 14 4.79 8.77 25.02
N ALA A 15 4.01 9.66 24.43
CA ALA A 15 3.06 9.33 23.36
C ALA A 15 3.43 9.97 22.01
N CYS A 16 4.71 9.99 21.65
CA CYS A 16 5.10 10.23 20.26
C CYS A 16 5.02 8.89 19.50
N THR A 17 3.95 8.67 18.75
CA THR A 17 3.89 7.61 17.75
C THR A 17 4.95 7.90 16.69
N SER A 18 6.11 7.26 16.80
CA SER A 18 7.22 7.50 15.88
C SER A 18 6.92 6.85 14.52
N VAL A 19 6.91 7.66 13.45
CA VAL A 19 7.01 7.16 12.08
C VAL A 19 8.47 6.74 11.87
N ALA A 20 8.69 5.47 11.56
CA ALA A 20 10.00 4.95 11.22
C ALA A 20 10.17 4.89 9.70
N THR A 21 11.34 5.31 9.22
CA THR A 21 11.70 5.21 7.81
C THR A 21 12.97 4.38 7.68
N LYS A 22 12.94 3.35 6.86
CA LYS A 22 14.07 2.47 6.55
C LYS A 22 14.35 2.49 5.05
N LYS A 23 15.58 2.79 4.66
CA LYS A 23 16.02 2.69 3.28
C LYS A 23 16.09 1.22 2.85
N ILE A 24 15.50 0.89 1.70
CA ILE A 24 15.63 -0.38 1.01
C ILE A 24 16.54 -0.13 -0.19
N GLU A 25 17.68 -0.81 -0.23
CA GLU A 25 18.67 -0.62 -1.30
C GLU A 25 18.21 -1.27 -2.61
N SER A 26 18.84 -0.84 -3.72
CA SER A 26 18.66 -1.47 -5.02
C SER A 26 19.10 -2.95 -5.00
N GLY A 27 18.49 -3.74 -5.87
CA GLY A 27 18.75 -5.19 -5.95
C GLY A 27 17.53 -6.02 -5.58
N GLN A 28 17.76 -7.31 -5.39
CA GLN A 28 16.68 -8.24 -5.02
C GLN A 28 16.33 -8.09 -3.54
N THR A 29 15.04 -7.99 -3.26
CA THR A 29 14.51 -7.94 -1.88
C THR A 29 13.24 -8.77 -1.75
N THR A 30 12.96 -9.23 -0.54
CA THR A 30 11.71 -9.95 -0.22
C THR A 30 10.82 -9.06 0.63
N VAL A 31 9.59 -8.88 0.18
CA VAL A 31 8.55 -8.13 0.87
C VAL A 31 7.66 -9.12 1.63
N GLY A 32 7.52 -8.92 2.92
CA GLY A 32 6.96 -9.95 3.81
C GLY A 32 7.82 -11.22 3.69
N ASP A 33 7.17 -12.38 3.70
CA ASP A 33 7.89 -13.66 3.69
C ASP A 33 8.00 -14.27 2.28
N ARG A 34 7.28 -13.75 1.28
CA ARG A 34 7.02 -14.51 0.05
C ARG A 34 7.05 -13.75 -1.26
N LEU A 35 6.95 -12.42 -1.28
CA LEU A 35 6.99 -11.65 -2.52
C LEU A 35 8.40 -11.14 -2.79
N GLN A 36 9.12 -11.78 -3.68
CA GLN A 36 10.43 -11.30 -4.14
C GLN A 36 10.26 -10.28 -5.26
N VAL A 37 10.98 -9.18 -5.17
CA VAL A 37 11.02 -8.12 -6.19
C VAL A 37 12.45 -7.65 -6.42
N THR A 38 12.73 -7.06 -7.59
CA THR A 38 14.02 -6.44 -7.90
C THR A 38 13.84 -4.94 -8.06
N LEU A 39 14.66 -4.17 -7.38
CA LEU A 39 14.65 -2.70 -7.37
C LEU A 39 15.82 -2.17 -8.19
N GLU A 40 15.56 -1.27 -9.15
CA GLU A 40 16.62 -0.55 -9.89
C GLU A 40 17.19 0.64 -9.12
N GLY A 41 16.56 1.05 -8.04
CA GLY A 41 17.01 2.15 -7.17
C GLY A 41 16.46 1.96 -5.76
N ALA A 42 16.99 2.74 -4.82
CA ALA A 42 16.55 2.65 -3.45
C ALA A 42 15.14 3.22 -3.25
N TRP A 43 14.40 2.64 -2.29
CA TRP A 43 13.11 3.10 -1.80
C TRP A 43 13.17 3.34 -0.29
N ASN A 44 12.28 4.15 0.22
CA ASN A 44 12.09 4.34 1.65
C ASN A 44 10.86 3.57 2.11
N HIS A 45 11.05 2.57 2.97
CA HIS A 45 9.97 1.87 3.66
C HIS A 45 9.54 2.70 4.87
N VAL A 46 8.30 3.11 4.89
CA VAL A 46 7.69 3.87 5.99
C VAL A 46 6.81 2.94 6.81
N SER A 47 6.99 2.95 8.12
CA SER A 47 6.17 2.19 9.06
C SER A 47 5.75 3.04 10.24
N ALA A 48 4.51 2.87 10.68
CA ALA A 48 3.96 3.49 11.87
C ALA A 48 2.92 2.56 12.50
N PRO A 49 2.66 2.68 13.81
CA PRO A 49 1.56 1.95 14.45
C PRO A 49 0.22 2.20 13.76
N GLY A 50 -0.55 1.16 13.54
CA GLY A 50 -1.86 1.23 12.90
C GLY A 50 -1.85 1.34 11.38
N MET A 51 -0.70 1.30 10.70
CA MET A 51 -0.65 1.04 9.26
C MET A 51 -1.18 -0.38 8.99
N GLY A 52 -1.93 -0.53 7.89
CA GLY A 52 -2.52 -1.82 7.51
C GLY A 52 -1.46 -2.88 7.15
N PRO A 53 -1.89 -4.02 6.58
CA PRO A 53 -1.00 -5.14 6.28
C PRO A 53 -0.05 -4.86 5.10
N ALA A 54 -0.29 -3.82 4.30
CA ALA A 54 0.62 -3.44 3.22
C ALA A 54 1.90 -2.83 3.77
N GLN A 55 3.05 -3.20 3.20
CA GLN A 55 4.24 -2.37 3.33
C GLN A 55 4.06 -1.09 2.50
N THR A 56 4.40 0.05 3.08
CA THR A 56 4.30 1.35 2.44
C THR A 56 5.68 1.85 2.08
N TRP A 57 5.94 2.01 0.78
CA TRP A 57 7.21 2.53 0.27
C TRP A 57 6.99 3.85 -0.43
N THR A 58 8.01 4.71 -0.47
CA THR A 58 7.99 6.03 -1.12
C THR A 58 9.38 6.40 -1.64
N MET A 59 9.44 7.21 -2.67
CA MET A 59 10.67 7.82 -3.19
C MET A 59 10.76 9.30 -2.84
N GLU A 60 9.65 10.03 -2.93
CA GLU A 60 9.57 11.48 -2.71
C GLU A 60 9.13 11.83 -1.27
N GLY A 61 8.72 10.83 -0.50
CA GLY A 61 8.16 11.01 0.84
C GLY A 61 6.63 11.06 0.87
N LEU A 62 6.04 10.57 1.96
CA LEU A 62 4.60 10.71 2.19
C LEU A 62 4.28 12.18 2.54
N PRO A 63 3.20 12.76 1.99
CA PRO A 63 2.13 12.16 1.20
C PRO A 63 2.28 12.35 -0.33
N ILE A 64 3.50 12.58 -0.85
CA ILE A 64 3.70 12.85 -2.28
C ILE A 64 3.47 11.58 -3.09
N ASP A 65 4.25 10.51 -2.83
CA ASP A 65 4.08 9.26 -3.54
C ASP A 65 3.95 8.09 -2.57
N GLN A 66 3.24 7.06 -3.00
CA GLN A 66 3.01 5.88 -2.19
C GLN A 66 2.97 4.61 -3.06
N LEU A 67 3.78 3.63 -2.71
CA LEU A 67 3.71 2.27 -3.20
C LEU A 67 3.28 1.35 -2.06
N LEU A 68 2.06 0.85 -2.13
CA LEU A 68 1.53 -0.16 -1.22
C LEU A 68 1.85 -1.55 -1.76
N ILE A 69 2.46 -2.39 -0.94
CA ILE A 69 2.85 -3.75 -1.31
C ILE A 69 2.17 -4.74 -0.37
N TYR A 70 1.28 -5.55 -0.92
CA TYR A 70 0.59 -6.65 -0.23
C TYR A 70 1.30 -7.96 -0.54
N SER A 71 1.65 -8.73 0.49
CA SER A 71 2.40 -9.97 0.34
C SER A 71 1.74 -11.09 1.14
N GLY A 72 0.83 -11.84 0.49
CA GLY A 72 0.21 -13.01 1.07
C GLY A 72 -0.94 -12.71 2.04
N ILE A 73 -1.83 -11.79 1.67
CA ILE A 73 -3.05 -11.50 2.44
C ILE A 73 -3.99 -12.68 2.30
N LYS A 74 -4.42 -13.25 3.43
CA LYS A 74 -5.26 -14.45 3.48
C LYS A 74 -6.73 -14.11 3.31
N ASP A 75 -7.51 -15.13 2.99
CA ASP A 75 -8.97 -15.06 2.94
C ASP A 75 -9.54 -14.49 4.26
N GLY A 76 -10.44 -13.51 4.15
CA GLY A 76 -11.04 -12.80 5.29
C GLY A 76 -10.18 -11.67 5.89
N GLU A 77 -8.88 -11.57 5.57
CA GLU A 77 -8.03 -10.51 6.10
C GLU A 77 -8.38 -9.13 5.54
N VAL A 78 -8.32 -8.12 6.41
CA VAL A 78 -8.58 -6.72 6.07
C VAL A 78 -7.37 -6.11 5.40
N ILE A 79 -7.56 -5.41 4.27
CA ILE A 79 -6.46 -4.84 3.45
C ILE A 79 -6.06 -3.41 3.83
N HIS A 80 -6.60 -2.83 4.89
CA HIS A 80 -6.30 -1.45 5.29
C HIS A 80 -6.08 -1.32 6.80
N SER A 81 -5.54 -0.17 7.23
CA SER A 81 -5.45 0.17 8.64
C SER A 81 -6.83 0.31 9.27
N GLN A 82 -7.02 -0.24 10.45
CA GLN A 82 -8.22 -0.05 11.27
C GLN A 82 -8.11 1.13 12.25
N ALA A 83 -7.03 1.90 12.19
CA ALA A 83 -6.84 3.05 13.07
C ALA A 83 -7.88 4.15 12.78
N GLY A 84 -8.62 4.54 13.78
CA GLY A 84 -9.66 5.58 13.73
C GLY A 84 -11.04 5.03 14.08
N GLY A 85 -11.54 5.31 15.31
CA GLY A 85 -12.82 4.86 15.82
C GLY A 85 -14.01 5.35 14.97
N GLY A 86 -14.94 4.46 14.71
CA GLY A 86 -16.18 4.66 13.97
C GLY A 86 -16.52 3.41 13.14
N GLU A 87 -17.79 3.22 12.83
CA GLU A 87 -18.27 2.17 11.90
C GLU A 87 -17.79 2.47 10.47
N ARG A 88 -16.51 2.27 10.20
CA ARG A 88 -15.97 2.36 8.83
C ARG A 88 -16.06 1.01 8.16
N LYS A 89 -16.59 1.00 6.95
CA LYS A 89 -16.68 -0.18 6.10
C LYS A 89 -15.32 -0.89 6.04
N SER A 90 -15.29 -2.15 6.45
CA SER A 90 -14.13 -3.01 6.35
C SER A 90 -14.02 -3.57 4.94
N PHE A 91 -12.83 -3.55 4.36
CA PHE A 91 -12.54 -4.15 3.07
C PHE A 91 -11.63 -5.35 3.31
N SER A 92 -12.22 -6.54 3.19
CA SER A 92 -11.52 -7.80 3.38
C SER A 92 -11.33 -8.52 2.05
N PHE A 93 -10.17 -9.10 1.87
CA PHE A 93 -9.88 -9.95 0.73
C PHE A 93 -10.63 -11.29 0.85
N ARG A 94 -11.10 -11.82 -0.28
CA ARG A 94 -11.61 -13.20 -0.41
C ARG A 94 -10.83 -13.91 -1.50
N GLY A 95 -10.40 -15.13 -1.20
CA GLY A 95 -9.52 -15.93 -2.07
C GLY A 95 -10.10 -16.31 -3.43
N ASN A 96 -11.42 -16.15 -3.63
CA ASN A 96 -12.13 -16.40 -4.89
C ASN A 96 -12.49 -15.14 -5.67
N MET A 97 -12.03 -13.96 -5.24
CA MET A 97 -12.31 -12.69 -5.93
C MET A 97 -11.84 -12.71 -7.38
N GLN A 98 -12.72 -12.26 -8.27
CA GLN A 98 -12.41 -12.02 -9.67
C GLN A 98 -11.66 -10.67 -9.84
N PRO A 99 -11.04 -10.42 -11.01
CA PRO A 99 -10.26 -9.20 -11.24
C PRO A 99 -11.00 -7.89 -10.94
N ASP A 100 -12.25 -7.79 -11.34
CA ASP A 100 -13.11 -6.63 -11.09
C ASP A 100 -13.47 -6.46 -9.60
N GLU A 101 -13.67 -7.56 -8.88
CA GLU A 101 -13.90 -7.55 -7.44
C GLU A 101 -12.64 -7.10 -6.66
N LEU A 102 -11.43 -7.52 -7.10
CA LEU A 102 -10.18 -7.03 -6.54
C LEU A 102 -10.04 -5.51 -6.73
N VAL A 103 -10.33 -5.00 -7.91
CA VAL A 103 -10.30 -3.55 -8.19
C VAL A 103 -11.34 -2.83 -7.32
N ALA A 104 -12.58 -3.33 -7.23
CA ALA A 104 -13.63 -2.75 -6.40
C ALA A 104 -13.25 -2.73 -4.89
N MET A 105 -12.55 -3.76 -4.42
CA MET A 105 -12.02 -3.80 -3.05
C MET A 105 -10.97 -2.69 -2.82
N PHE A 106 -10.03 -2.50 -3.77
CA PHE A 106 -9.03 -1.43 -3.68
C PHE A 106 -9.65 -0.04 -3.85
N GLU A 107 -10.63 0.13 -4.74
CA GLU A 107 -11.43 1.36 -4.84
C GLU A 107 -12.05 1.71 -3.49
N GLY A 108 -12.74 0.76 -2.87
CA GLY A 108 -13.36 0.99 -1.57
C GLY A 108 -12.36 1.38 -0.49
N MET A 109 -11.17 0.77 -0.49
CA MET A 109 -10.08 1.13 0.42
C MET A 109 -9.56 2.55 0.16
N LEU A 110 -9.31 2.92 -1.12
CA LEU A 110 -8.74 4.21 -1.51
C LEU A 110 -9.74 5.37 -1.36
N THR A 111 -11.05 5.08 -1.38
CA THR A 111 -12.10 6.10 -1.22
C THR A 111 -12.68 6.20 0.19
N ARG A 112 -12.15 5.42 1.12
CA ARG A 112 -12.63 5.31 2.50
C ARG A 112 -12.67 6.63 3.27
N ASP A 113 -11.79 7.57 2.94
CA ASP A 113 -11.69 8.91 3.51
C ASP A 113 -12.60 9.94 2.81
N GLY A 114 -13.34 9.52 1.78
CA GLY A 114 -14.16 10.37 0.92
C GLY A 114 -13.44 10.88 -0.33
N SER A 115 -12.24 10.38 -0.61
CA SER A 115 -11.57 10.57 -1.90
C SER A 115 -12.39 9.96 -3.04
N SER A 116 -12.28 10.49 -4.27
CA SER A 116 -12.92 9.90 -5.44
C SER A 116 -11.97 8.92 -6.15
N PHE A 117 -12.52 7.92 -6.81
CA PHE A 117 -11.78 6.97 -7.63
C PHE A 117 -12.41 6.85 -9.02
N LYS A 118 -11.57 6.68 -10.03
CA LYS A 118 -12.00 6.39 -11.40
C LYS A 118 -11.07 5.36 -12.01
N LEU A 119 -11.58 4.18 -12.28
CA LEU A 119 -10.87 3.17 -13.08
C LEU A 119 -10.71 3.68 -14.51
N ALA A 120 -9.48 3.69 -15.02
CA ALA A 120 -9.16 4.09 -16.38
C ALA A 120 -8.95 2.87 -17.29
N LYS A 121 -8.31 1.81 -16.78
CA LYS A 121 -8.00 0.59 -17.53
C LYS A 121 -7.95 -0.61 -16.60
N LEU A 122 -8.40 -1.76 -17.07
CA LEU A 122 -8.21 -3.07 -16.44
C LEU A 122 -7.84 -4.07 -17.55
N GLU A 123 -6.71 -4.75 -17.38
CA GLU A 123 -6.21 -5.70 -18.37
C GLU A 123 -5.56 -6.92 -17.71
N PRO A 124 -5.62 -8.11 -18.34
CA PRO A 124 -4.82 -9.24 -17.91
C PRO A 124 -3.33 -8.91 -17.96
N SER A 125 -2.58 -9.38 -16.97
CA SER A 125 -1.13 -9.17 -16.89
C SER A 125 -0.49 -10.34 -16.16
N SER A 126 0.82 -10.51 -16.32
CA SER A 126 1.61 -11.41 -15.48
C SER A 126 2.08 -10.66 -14.24
N PHE A 127 1.84 -11.22 -13.05
CA PHE A 127 2.33 -10.70 -11.80
C PHE A 127 2.60 -11.84 -10.81
N GLY A 128 3.67 -11.72 -10.03
CA GLY A 128 4.03 -12.73 -9.03
C GLY A 128 4.47 -14.08 -9.61
N GLY A 129 4.80 -14.14 -10.91
CA GLY A 129 5.15 -15.38 -11.64
C GLY A 129 3.92 -16.14 -12.17
N GLY A 130 2.72 -15.59 -12.06
CA GLY A 130 1.46 -16.20 -12.52
C GLY A 130 0.58 -15.23 -13.30
N LYS A 131 -0.65 -15.69 -13.57
CA LYS A 131 -1.69 -14.85 -14.16
C LYS A 131 -2.18 -13.85 -13.11
N GLY A 132 -2.30 -12.60 -13.50
CA GLY A 132 -2.78 -11.51 -12.66
C GLY A 132 -3.46 -10.45 -13.51
N VAL A 133 -3.62 -9.27 -12.92
CA VAL A 133 -4.21 -8.10 -13.57
C VAL A 133 -3.34 -6.89 -13.36
N ARG A 134 -3.37 -5.99 -14.34
CA ARG A 134 -2.88 -4.63 -14.27
C ARG A 134 -4.05 -3.67 -14.43
N PHE A 135 -4.12 -2.64 -13.60
CA PHE A 135 -5.16 -1.62 -13.72
C PHE A 135 -4.58 -0.23 -13.51
N GLU A 136 -5.13 0.73 -14.24
CA GLU A 136 -4.81 2.15 -14.11
C GLU A 136 -6.01 2.88 -13.52
N TYR A 137 -5.76 3.83 -12.64
CA TYR A 137 -6.80 4.58 -11.98
C TYR A 137 -6.39 6.02 -11.69
N ALA A 138 -7.39 6.87 -11.47
CA ALA A 138 -7.21 8.21 -10.96
C ALA A 138 -7.92 8.33 -9.60
N VAL A 139 -7.31 9.07 -8.68
CA VAL A 139 -7.90 9.44 -7.38
C VAL A 139 -7.85 10.94 -7.24
N VAL A 140 -8.92 11.56 -6.73
CA VAL A 140 -8.84 12.93 -6.20
C VAL A 140 -8.90 12.83 -4.68
N ARG A 141 -7.78 13.17 -4.06
CA ARG A 141 -7.61 13.07 -2.62
C ARG A 141 -8.48 14.09 -1.87
N LYS A 142 -9.30 13.62 -0.94
CA LYS A 142 -10.29 14.46 -0.26
C LYS A 142 -9.69 15.61 0.55
N VAL A 143 -8.56 15.36 1.21
CA VAL A 143 -7.97 16.30 2.18
C VAL A 143 -7.46 17.60 1.55
N ASP A 144 -6.99 17.53 0.30
CA ASP A 144 -6.34 18.67 -0.38
C ASP A 144 -6.73 18.83 -1.86
N ASN A 145 -7.67 18.03 -2.35
CA ASN A 145 -8.14 17.98 -3.74
C ASN A 145 -7.04 17.72 -4.78
N VAL A 146 -5.93 17.10 -4.37
CA VAL A 146 -4.83 16.76 -5.30
C VAL A 146 -5.24 15.60 -6.21
N PRO A 147 -5.17 15.75 -7.55
CA PRO A 147 -5.40 14.67 -8.48
C PRO A 147 -4.16 13.75 -8.55
N LEU A 148 -4.36 12.48 -8.23
CA LEU A 148 -3.36 11.43 -8.31
C LEU A 148 -3.64 10.54 -9.52
N SER A 149 -2.59 10.06 -10.19
CA SER A 149 -2.64 8.90 -11.06
C SER A 149 -2.16 7.68 -10.31
N GLY A 150 -2.70 6.52 -10.65
CA GLY A 150 -2.30 5.27 -10.03
C GLY A 150 -2.20 4.12 -11.01
N VAL A 151 -1.34 3.15 -10.68
CA VAL A 151 -1.24 1.85 -11.33
C VAL A 151 -1.23 0.76 -10.28
N GLY A 152 -1.98 -0.30 -10.52
CA GLY A 152 -2.05 -1.46 -9.66
C GLY A 152 -1.75 -2.75 -10.41
N PHE A 153 -1.17 -3.70 -9.69
CA PHE A 153 -0.93 -5.08 -10.12
C PHE A 153 -1.41 -6.01 -9.03
N ALA A 154 -2.15 -7.04 -9.39
CA ALA A 154 -2.65 -8.00 -8.40
C ALA A 154 -2.72 -9.40 -8.96
N THR A 155 -2.49 -10.39 -8.11
CA THR A 155 -2.73 -11.80 -8.37
C THR A 155 -3.22 -12.50 -7.11
N VAL A 156 -4.00 -13.56 -7.30
CA VAL A 156 -4.34 -14.50 -6.25
C VAL A 156 -3.54 -15.79 -6.51
N SER A 157 -2.68 -16.14 -5.57
CA SER A 157 -1.84 -17.33 -5.64
C SER A 157 -2.09 -18.18 -4.40
N ASN A 158 -2.53 -19.42 -4.59
CA ASN A 158 -2.88 -20.35 -3.49
C ASN A 158 -3.88 -19.75 -2.46
N GLY A 159 -4.88 -19.00 -2.95
CA GLY A 159 -5.89 -18.36 -2.11
C GLY A 159 -5.41 -17.14 -1.33
N GLU A 160 -4.20 -16.64 -1.60
CA GLU A 160 -3.64 -15.44 -0.97
C GLU A 160 -3.44 -14.33 -1.99
N LEU A 161 -3.68 -13.08 -1.58
CA LEU A 161 -3.49 -11.89 -2.41
C LEU A 161 -2.06 -11.40 -2.36
N PHE A 162 -1.52 -11.13 -3.53
CA PHE A 162 -0.29 -10.37 -3.73
C PHE A 162 -0.63 -9.17 -4.62
N ALA A 163 -0.24 -7.96 -4.21
CA ALA A 163 -0.54 -6.77 -5.00
C ALA A 163 0.49 -5.67 -4.80
N LEU A 164 0.62 -4.83 -5.81
CA LEU A 164 1.31 -3.54 -5.78
C LEU A 164 0.32 -2.46 -6.20
N LEU A 165 0.21 -1.38 -5.43
CA LEU A 165 -0.56 -0.20 -5.80
C LEU A 165 0.34 1.03 -5.65
N TYR A 166 0.62 1.70 -6.75
CA TYR A 166 1.36 2.96 -6.75
C TYR A 166 0.45 4.12 -7.09
N ASN A 167 0.56 5.20 -6.35
CA ASN A 167 -0.09 6.46 -6.68
C ASN A 167 0.81 7.66 -6.34
N ALA A 168 0.70 8.70 -7.17
CA ALA A 168 1.40 9.96 -6.98
C ALA A 168 0.64 11.08 -7.72
N PRO A 169 0.91 12.37 -7.41
CA PRO A 169 0.36 13.48 -8.17
C PRO A 169 0.61 13.31 -9.68
N ARG A 170 -0.48 13.46 -10.45
CA ARG A 170 -0.46 13.26 -11.91
C ARG A 170 0.59 14.12 -12.60
N LEU A 171 0.79 15.34 -12.12
CA LEU A 171 1.76 16.26 -12.71
C LEU A 171 3.14 16.05 -12.08
N GLY A 172 4.06 15.50 -12.87
CA GLY A 172 5.49 15.48 -12.57
C GLY A 172 5.99 14.33 -11.68
N PHE A 173 5.17 13.76 -10.80
CA PHE A 173 5.61 12.70 -9.90
C PHE A 173 5.25 11.30 -10.39
N PHE A 174 4.03 11.07 -10.86
CA PHE A 174 3.58 9.75 -11.32
C PHE A 174 4.45 9.25 -12.47
N ASP A 175 4.58 10.03 -13.53
CA ASP A 175 5.34 9.63 -14.74
C ASP A 175 6.82 9.40 -14.46
N ARG A 176 7.38 10.12 -13.46
CA ARG A 176 8.79 9.97 -13.06
C ARG A 176 9.11 8.57 -12.56
N HIS A 177 8.16 7.93 -11.86
CA HIS A 177 8.41 6.68 -11.15
C HIS A 177 7.61 5.49 -11.69
N GLN A 178 6.61 5.72 -12.56
CA GLN A 178 5.75 4.66 -13.12
C GLN A 178 6.59 3.51 -13.73
N ALA A 179 7.58 3.84 -14.56
CA ALA A 179 8.41 2.83 -15.22
C ALA A 179 9.15 1.93 -14.21
N ARG A 180 9.64 2.50 -13.10
CA ARG A 180 10.27 1.73 -12.01
C ARG A 180 9.29 0.81 -11.30
N VAL A 181 8.07 1.30 -11.04
CA VAL A 181 7.02 0.47 -10.42
C VAL A 181 6.63 -0.69 -11.32
N GLU A 182 6.46 -0.45 -12.62
CA GLU A 182 6.18 -1.50 -13.60
C GLU A 182 7.30 -2.53 -13.68
N GLN A 183 8.54 -2.11 -13.51
CA GLN A 183 9.68 -3.02 -13.48
C GLN A 183 9.70 -3.85 -12.18
N ILE A 184 9.39 -3.25 -11.02
CA ILE A 184 9.18 -4.00 -9.77
C ILE A 184 8.10 -5.07 -10.00
N ALA A 185 6.97 -4.70 -10.62
CA ALA A 185 5.88 -5.63 -10.89
C ALA A 185 6.30 -6.76 -11.85
N ARG A 186 7.05 -6.47 -12.91
CA ARG A 186 7.57 -7.49 -13.84
C ARG A 186 8.57 -8.45 -13.19
N SER A 187 9.34 -7.96 -12.23
CA SER A 187 10.31 -8.78 -11.48
C SER A 187 9.70 -9.62 -10.36
N ALA A 188 8.45 -9.32 -10.00
CA ALA A 188 7.78 -9.95 -8.87
C ALA A 188 7.65 -11.47 -9.03
N LYS A 189 8.01 -12.20 -7.97
CA LYS A 189 7.85 -13.65 -7.88
C LYS A 189 7.30 -14.03 -6.51
N VAL A 190 6.23 -14.81 -6.51
CA VAL A 190 5.67 -15.39 -5.28
C VAL A 190 6.39 -16.70 -5.01
N SER A 191 7.08 -16.81 -3.87
CA SER A 191 7.72 -18.04 -3.43
C SER A 191 6.65 -19.04 -2.94
N ALA A 192 6.87 -20.31 -3.23
CA ALA A 192 6.08 -21.39 -2.63
C ALA A 192 6.22 -21.38 -1.09
N LYS A 193 5.18 -21.86 -0.41
CA LYS A 193 5.27 -22.17 1.03
C LYS A 193 6.16 -23.35 1.27
#